data_74f5445f483a746c6fccc99b439058ef
#
_entry.id   74f5445f483a746c6fccc99b439058ef
#
_cell.length_a   1.000
_cell.length_b   1.000
_cell.length_c   1.000
_cell.angle_alpha   90.00
_cell.angle_beta   90.00
_cell.angle_gamma   90.00
#
_symmetry.space_group_name_H-M   'P 1'
#
loop_
_entity.id
_entity.type
_entity.pdbx_description
1 polymer ?
#
loop_
_entity_poly.entity_id
_entity_poly.type
_entity_poly.pdbx_seq_one_letter_code
_entity_poly.pdbx_strand_id
1 'polypeptide(L)'
;MTSTSGRGWRDEPRDDTSLSEILYVLQRRRLLVVGVVLVLAGITLLFGLFREPVYTAEARVSVRPQGELDGEEARLAFLEAVRGAVVTQKMLGEVRRRAGWKAGPKAFSERLDPRPFVSRDGRSWLRIRFSSNEPGQAVRAANAYAELFARGVEKLGDRPLAGGVPVAGASVQQSALPGGYSPRPLIYAVLAAGAGLLLGGAAALVLEGRTSGWRDARDAELTLKVPVLGTIPDYSGENRRST
;
A
#
# COMPACT_ATOMS: atom_id res chain seq x y z
N MET A 1 39.21 62.22 -16.76
CA MET A 1 38.98 61.24 -17.80
C MET A 1 38.86 59.86 -17.13
N THR A 2 37.67 59.46 -16.72
CA THR A 2 37.39 58.10 -16.22
C THR A 2 36.00 57.76 -16.66
N SER A 3 35.90 56.88 -17.62
CA SER A 3 34.69 56.30 -18.15
C SER A 3 34.17 55.23 -17.18
N THR A 4 33.02 55.46 -16.59
CA THR A 4 32.31 54.46 -15.74
C THR A 4 31.32 53.73 -16.62
N SER A 5 31.70 52.51 -17.00
CA SER A 5 30.85 51.57 -17.68
C SER A 5 29.79 51.04 -16.71
N GLY A 6 28.57 51.54 -16.81
CA GLY A 6 27.39 50.97 -16.14
C GLY A 6 27.02 49.64 -16.80
N ARG A 7 27.30 48.54 -16.10
CA ARG A 7 26.72 47.23 -16.39
C ARG A 7 25.25 47.22 -15.95
N GLY A 8 24.36 47.41 -16.92
CA GLY A 8 22.92 47.15 -16.70
C GLY A 8 22.72 45.67 -16.34
N TRP A 9 22.23 45.47 -15.17
CA TRP A 9 21.65 44.21 -14.75
C TRP A 9 20.41 44.00 -15.63
N ARG A 10 20.48 43.06 -16.56
CA ARG A 10 19.29 42.51 -17.19
C ARG A 10 18.59 41.68 -16.09
N ASP A 11 17.50 42.22 -15.58
CA ASP A 11 16.51 41.42 -14.87
C ASP A 11 15.99 40.42 -15.90
N GLU A 12 16.54 39.20 -15.87
CA GLU A 12 15.91 38.07 -16.52
C GLU A 12 14.54 37.92 -15.87
N PRO A 13 13.46 37.88 -16.66
CA PRO A 13 12.16 37.57 -16.11
C PRO A 13 12.26 36.17 -15.49
N ARG A 14 12.34 36.10 -14.16
CA ARG A 14 12.10 34.87 -13.44
C ARG A 14 10.64 34.49 -13.74
N ASP A 15 10.49 33.42 -14.51
CA ASP A 15 9.25 32.70 -14.66
C ASP A 15 8.92 32.02 -13.29
N ASP A 16 8.79 32.81 -12.25
CA ASP A 16 8.24 32.38 -10.98
C ASP A 16 6.73 32.21 -11.19
N THR A 17 6.35 31.05 -11.73
CA THR A 17 4.95 30.65 -11.75
C THR A 17 4.46 30.72 -10.31
N SER A 18 3.77 31.79 -9.97
CA SER A 18 3.39 32.02 -8.57
C SER A 18 2.35 30.97 -8.18
N LEU A 19 2.45 30.44 -6.95
CA LEU A 19 1.47 29.49 -6.41
C LEU A 19 0.03 30.00 -6.54
N SER A 20 -0.16 31.33 -6.57
CA SER A 20 -1.45 31.98 -6.82
C SER A 20 -1.99 31.75 -8.23
N GLU A 21 -1.15 31.69 -9.25
CA GLU A 21 -1.56 31.39 -10.63
C GLU A 21 -2.01 29.95 -10.77
N ILE A 22 -1.28 29.02 -10.16
CA ILE A 22 -1.66 27.59 -10.13
C ILE A 22 -3.01 27.42 -9.44
N LEU A 23 -3.21 28.06 -8.29
CA LEU A 23 -4.47 28.01 -7.55
C LEU A 23 -5.62 28.61 -8.35
N TYR A 24 -5.39 29.71 -9.05
CA TYR A 24 -6.40 30.34 -9.90
C TYR A 24 -6.84 29.42 -11.04
N VAL A 25 -5.89 28.77 -11.74
CA VAL A 25 -6.19 27.79 -12.81
C VAL A 25 -6.96 26.59 -12.26
N LEU A 26 -6.57 26.08 -11.09
CA LEU A 26 -7.29 24.99 -10.43
C LEU A 26 -8.72 25.38 -10.07
N GLN A 27 -8.94 26.56 -9.51
CA GLN A 27 -10.28 27.05 -9.18
C GLN A 27 -11.15 27.24 -10.42
N ARG A 28 -10.58 27.73 -11.50
CA ARG A 28 -11.29 27.93 -12.76
C ARG A 28 -11.72 26.60 -13.39
N ARG A 29 -10.88 25.56 -13.30
CA ARG A 29 -11.15 24.21 -13.84
C ARG A 29 -11.50 23.18 -12.77
N ARG A 30 -12.05 23.64 -11.63
CA ARG A 30 -12.38 22.77 -10.50
C ARG A 30 -13.24 21.57 -10.87
N LEU A 31 -14.18 21.73 -11.79
CA LEU A 31 -15.05 20.64 -12.23
C LEU A 31 -14.27 19.53 -12.95
N LEU A 32 -13.25 19.87 -13.73
CA LEU A 32 -12.37 18.90 -14.39
C LEU A 32 -11.54 18.15 -13.34
N VAL A 33 -10.91 18.87 -12.42
CA VAL A 33 -10.08 18.28 -11.36
C VAL A 33 -10.92 17.36 -10.47
N VAL A 34 -12.06 17.84 -10.01
CA VAL A 34 -13.01 17.06 -9.18
C VAL A 34 -13.53 15.84 -9.97
N GLY A 35 -13.85 16.01 -11.25
CA GLY A 35 -14.27 14.91 -12.11
C GLY A 35 -13.24 13.79 -12.21
N VAL A 36 -11.96 14.13 -12.44
CA VAL A 36 -10.87 13.16 -12.50
C VAL A 36 -10.68 12.44 -11.15
N VAL A 37 -10.72 13.20 -10.04
CA VAL A 37 -10.63 12.63 -8.68
C VAL A 37 -11.77 11.63 -8.42
N LEU A 38 -13.01 12.04 -8.71
CA LEU A 38 -14.18 11.18 -8.48
C LEU A 38 -14.15 9.91 -9.34
N VAL A 39 -13.74 10.03 -10.60
CA VAL A 39 -13.61 8.87 -11.51
C VAL A 39 -12.56 7.90 -11.00
N LEU A 40 -11.35 8.37 -10.66
CA LEU A 40 -10.29 7.49 -10.18
C LEU A 40 -10.61 6.86 -8.82
N ALA A 41 -11.09 7.65 -7.87
CA ALA A 41 -11.50 7.15 -6.56
C ALA A 41 -12.70 6.19 -6.68
N GLY A 42 -13.68 6.51 -7.52
CA GLY A 42 -14.87 5.69 -7.76
C GLY A 42 -14.53 4.34 -8.40
N ILE A 43 -13.70 4.33 -9.45
CA ILE A 43 -13.23 3.09 -10.08
C ILE A 43 -12.47 2.23 -9.06
N THR A 44 -11.57 2.84 -8.28
CA THR A 44 -10.77 2.12 -7.28
C THR A 44 -11.65 1.54 -6.17
N LEU A 45 -12.63 2.31 -5.69
CA LEU A 45 -13.58 1.86 -4.67
C LEU A 45 -14.43 0.72 -5.21
N LEU A 46 -15.00 0.88 -6.41
CA LEU A 46 -15.83 -0.13 -7.06
C LEU A 46 -15.06 -1.44 -7.24
N PHE A 47 -13.84 -1.37 -7.78
CA PHE A 47 -12.98 -2.53 -7.93
C PHE A 47 -12.63 -3.20 -6.60
N GLY A 48 -12.42 -2.41 -5.55
CA GLY A 48 -12.16 -2.93 -4.20
C GLY A 48 -13.37 -3.63 -3.57
N LEU A 49 -14.59 -3.16 -3.86
CA LEU A 49 -15.83 -3.76 -3.36
C LEU A 49 -16.17 -5.09 -4.05
N PHE A 50 -15.80 -5.23 -5.33
CA PHE A 50 -16.03 -6.49 -6.06
C PHE A 50 -14.99 -7.58 -5.77
N ARG A 51 -13.88 -7.26 -5.08
CA ARG A 51 -12.92 -8.26 -4.67
C ARG A 51 -13.38 -8.98 -3.40
N GLU A 52 -13.28 -10.30 -3.42
CA GLU A 52 -13.52 -11.10 -2.22
C GLU A 52 -12.55 -10.70 -1.09
N PRO A 53 -13.05 -10.45 0.11
CA PRO A 53 -12.20 -10.12 1.25
C PRO A 53 -11.34 -11.33 1.63
N VAL A 54 -10.05 -11.12 1.81
CA VAL A 54 -9.12 -12.12 2.33
C VAL A 54 -8.76 -11.75 3.77
N TYR A 55 -9.09 -12.61 4.68
CA TYR A 55 -8.77 -12.47 6.10
C TYR A 55 -7.47 -13.18 6.41
N THR A 56 -6.57 -12.51 7.12
CA THR A 56 -5.29 -13.09 7.55
C THR A 56 -5.31 -13.25 9.06
N ALA A 57 -5.03 -14.45 9.55
CA ALA A 57 -4.84 -14.71 10.95
C ALA A 57 -3.35 -15.01 11.22
N GLU A 58 -2.83 -14.54 12.35
CA GLU A 58 -1.45 -14.72 12.76
C GLU A 58 -1.37 -15.38 14.14
N ALA A 59 -0.67 -16.50 14.22
CA ALA A 59 -0.30 -17.15 15.48
C ALA A 59 1.21 -17.09 15.66
N ARG A 60 1.68 -17.13 16.91
CA ARG A 60 3.11 -17.12 17.26
C ARG A 60 3.44 -18.25 18.22
N VAL A 61 4.46 -19.01 17.85
CA VAL A 61 5.01 -20.08 18.68
C VAL A 61 6.43 -19.73 19.06
N SER A 62 6.72 -19.71 20.36
CA SER A 62 8.09 -19.57 20.86
C SER A 62 8.77 -20.93 20.82
N VAL A 63 9.98 -20.97 20.32
CA VAL A 63 10.83 -22.17 20.31
C VAL A 63 12.09 -21.87 21.09
N ARG A 64 12.38 -22.70 22.09
CA ARG A 64 13.55 -22.52 22.94
C ARG A 64 14.61 -23.58 22.60
N PRO A 65 15.84 -23.15 22.27
CA PRO A 65 16.98 -24.06 22.19
C PRO A 65 17.38 -24.55 23.59
N GLN A 66 18.04 -25.71 23.68
CA GLN A 66 18.56 -26.26 24.94
C GLN A 66 19.94 -25.67 25.30
N GLY A 67 20.50 -24.80 24.46
CA GLY A 67 21.78 -24.11 24.66
C GLY A 67 21.73 -22.70 24.17
N GLU A 68 22.82 -21.96 24.39
CA GLU A 68 22.99 -20.63 23.83
C GLU A 68 23.28 -20.72 22.33
N LEU A 69 22.62 -19.88 21.56
CA LEU A 69 22.87 -19.70 20.14
C LEU A 69 23.39 -18.28 19.93
N ASP A 70 24.60 -18.20 19.42
CA ASP A 70 25.27 -16.93 19.17
C ASP A 70 24.84 -16.34 17.82
N GLY A 71 24.26 -15.16 17.90
CA GLY A 71 23.83 -14.40 16.73
C GLY A 71 22.45 -14.76 16.19
N GLU A 72 21.94 -13.86 15.37
CA GLU A 72 20.61 -13.97 14.75
C GLU A 72 20.58 -15.10 13.70
N GLU A 73 21.66 -15.24 12.94
CA GLU A 73 21.75 -16.21 11.86
C GLU A 73 21.67 -17.66 12.40
N ALA A 74 22.40 -17.96 13.48
CA ALA A 74 22.35 -19.27 14.12
C ALA A 74 20.94 -19.60 14.65
N ARG A 75 20.25 -18.61 15.22
CA ARG A 75 18.87 -18.75 15.70
C ARG A 75 17.87 -18.97 14.56
N LEU A 76 18.03 -18.27 13.44
CA LEU A 76 17.19 -18.49 12.25
C LEU A 76 17.43 -19.87 11.65
N ALA A 77 18.70 -20.30 11.52
CA ALA A 77 19.05 -21.65 11.04
C ALA A 77 18.44 -22.74 11.95
N PHE A 78 18.52 -22.55 13.27
CA PHE A 78 17.88 -23.44 14.23
C PHE A 78 16.36 -23.52 14.04
N LEU A 79 15.67 -22.39 13.91
CA LEU A 79 14.23 -22.37 13.69
C LEU A 79 13.82 -23.05 12.37
N GLU A 80 14.63 -22.88 11.31
CA GLU A 80 14.41 -23.57 10.03
C GLU A 80 14.64 -25.08 10.18
N ALA A 81 15.64 -25.52 10.91
CA ALA A 81 15.89 -26.92 11.19
C ALA A 81 14.73 -27.55 11.98
N VAL A 82 14.24 -26.87 13.03
CA VAL A 82 13.06 -27.31 13.81
C VAL A 82 11.85 -27.40 12.91
N ARG A 83 11.61 -26.38 12.08
CA ARG A 83 10.50 -26.38 11.13
C ARG A 83 10.57 -27.56 10.16
N GLY A 84 11.74 -27.79 9.58
CA GLY A 84 11.98 -28.91 8.65
C GLY A 84 11.74 -30.27 9.29
N ALA A 85 12.10 -30.43 10.56
CA ALA A 85 11.91 -31.69 11.29
C ALA A 85 10.45 -31.96 11.70
N VAL A 86 9.69 -30.92 12.04
CA VAL A 86 8.33 -31.04 12.54
C VAL A 86 7.27 -31.03 11.45
N VAL A 87 7.46 -30.18 10.41
CA VAL A 87 6.45 -29.96 9.38
C VAL A 87 6.46 -31.08 8.37
N THR A 88 5.55 -32.02 8.54
CA THR A 88 5.35 -33.15 7.63
C THR A 88 4.03 -33.01 6.84
N GLN A 89 3.91 -33.72 5.73
CA GLN A 89 2.66 -33.78 4.95
C GLN A 89 1.48 -34.29 5.81
N LYS A 90 1.76 -35.20 6.74
CA LYS A 90 0.76 -35.71 7.67
C LYS A 90 0.26 -34.60 8.62
N MET A 91 1.18 -33.78 9.15
CA MET A 91 0.85 -32.63 9.98
C MET A 91 0.00 -31.63 9.21
N LEU A 92 0.42 -31.25 8.00
CA LEU A 92 -0.33 -30.31 7.15
C LEU A 92 -1.73 -30.84 6.81
N GLY A 93 -1.87 -32.14 6.56
CA GLY A 93 -3.15 -32.81 6.36
C GLY A 93 -4.08 -32.68 7.57
N GLU A 94 -3.52 -32.82 8.79
CA GLU A 94 -4.28 -32.67 10.03
C GLU A 94 -4.68 -31.21 10.26
N VAL A 95 -3.76 -30.23 10.04
CA VAL A 95 -4.08 -28.80 10.09
C VAL A 95 -5.23 -28.47 9.15
N ARG A 96 -5.17 -28.98 7.91
CA ARG A 96 -6.21 -28.76 6.89
C ARG A 96 -7.58 -29.29 7.36
N ARG A 97 -7.63 -30.50 7.94
CA ARG A 97 -8.87 -31.07 8.48
C ARG A 97 -9.46 -30.22 9.61
N ARG A 98 -8.62 -29.82 10.58
CA ARG A 98 -9.06 -28.98 11.71
C ARG A 98 -9.50 -27.59 11.27
N ALA A 99 -8.89 -27.03 10.23
CA ALA A 99 -9.30 -25.76 9.64
C ALA A 99 -10.65 -25.84 8.90
N GLY A 100 -11.12 -27.05 8.57
CA GLY A 100 -12.30 -27.23 7.72
C GLY A 100 -12.05 -26.84 6.27
N TRP A 101 -10.79 -26.95 5.80
CA TRP A 101 -10.40 -26.56 4.44
C TRP A 101 -10.79 -27.62 3.42
N LYS A 102 -11.68 -27.26 2.48
CA LYS A 102 -12.23 -28.18 1.47
C LYS A 102 -11.39 -28.28 0.20
N ALA A 103 -10.65 -27.22 -0.14
CA ALA A 103 -9.80 -27.21 -1.34
C ALA A 103 -8.59 -28.15 -1.18
N GLY A 104 -7.86 -28.39 -2.30
CA GLY A 104 -6.73 -29.31 -2.32
C GLY A 104 -5.54 -28.88 -1.45
N PRO A 105 -4.59 -29.80 -1.19
CA PRO A 105 -3.43 -29.54 -0.33
C PRO A 105 -2.54 -28.43 -0.87
N LYS A 106 -2.40 -28.29 -2.19
CA LYS A 106 -1.61 -27.26 -2.84
C LYS A 106 -2.18 -25.85 -2.52
N ALA A 107 -3.48 -25.67 -2.72
CA ALA A 107 -4.15 -24.41 -2.41
C ALA A 107 -4.08 -24.05 -0.91
N PHE A 108 -4.03 -25.05 -0.02
CA PHE A 108 -3.82 -24.84 1.41
C PHE A 108 -2.40 -24.33 1.69
N SER A 109 -1.38 -24.98 1.12
CA SER A 109 0.02 -24.59 1.35
C SER A 109 0.36 -23.20 0.79
N GLU A 110 -0.26 -22.79 -0.31
CA GLU A 110 -0.09 -21.45 -0.88
C GLU A 110 -0.64 -20.32 0.01
N ARG A 111 -1.59 -20.66 0.88
CA ARG A 111 -2.20 -19.71 1.82
C ARG A 111 -1.57 -19.72 3.22
N LEU A 112 -0.65 -20.65 3.46
CA LEU A 112 0.07 -20.82 4.71
C LEU A 112 1.48 -20.27 4.58
N ASP A 113 1.83 -19.29 5.41
CA ASP A 113 3.14 -18.64 5.42
C ASP A 113 3.78 -18.71 6.83
N PRO A 114 4.45 -19.82 7.16
CA PRO A 114 5.19 -19.95 8.41
C PRO A 114 6.58 -19.36 8.24
N ARG A 115 6.89 -18.28 8.97
CA ARG A 115 8.21 -17.62 8.90
C ARG A 115 8.91 -17.64 10.24
N PRO A 116 10.19 -18.04 10.29
CA PRO A 116 11.03 -17.85 11.47
C PRO A 116 11.26 -16.36 11.70
N PHE A 117 11.33 -15.98 12.94
CA PHE A 117 11.57 -14.61 13.36
C PHE A 117 12.34 -14.60 14.67
N VAL A 118 13.37 -13.78 14.74
CA VAL A 118 14.14 -13.53 15.96
C VAL A 118 13.81 -12.13 16.45
N SER A 119 13.36 -12.02 17.69
CA SER A 119 13.05 -10.74 18.32
C SER A 119 14.34 -10.02 18.75
N ARG A 120 14.27 -8.70 18.94
CA ARG A 120 15.40 -7.88 19.41
C ARG A 120 15.95 -8.32 20.77
N ASP A 121 15.11 -8.95 21.61
CA ASP A 121 15.48 -9.56 22.89
C ASP A 121 16.09 -10.97 22.76
N GLY A 122 16.38 -11.40 21.54
CA GLY A 122 16.99 -12.69 21.24
C GLY A 122 16.06 -13.88 21.30
N ARG A 123 14.76 -13.71 21.49
CA ARG A 123 13.80 -14.82 21.50
C ARG A 123 13.50 -15.31 20.09
N SER A 124 13.45 -16.62 19.94
CA SER A 124 13.17 -17.30 18.68
C SER A 124 11.68 -17.63 18.55
N TRP A 125 11.07 -17.18 17.47
CA TRP A 125 9.66 -17.33 17.22
C TRP A 125 9.38 -17.92 15.84
N LEU A 126 8.37 -18.76 15.75
CA LEU A 126 7.76 -19.11 14.47
C LEU A 126 6.45 -18.32 14.34
N ARG A 127 6.39 -17.42 13.37
CA ARG A 127 5.20 -16.67 13.02
C ARG A 127 4.45 -17.42 11.94
N ILE A 128 3.21 -17.74 12.19
CA ILE A 128 2.36 -18.54 11.32
C ILE A 128 1.24 -17.64 10.83
N ARG A 129 1.23 -17.36 9.54
CA ARG A 129 0.15 -16.63 8.87
C ARG A 129 -0.66 -17.57 8.02
N PHE A 130 -1.96 -17.45 8.11
CA PHE A 130 -2.87 -18.14 7.20
C PHE A 130 -3.91 -17.17 6.64
N SER A 131 -4.15 -17.25 5.35
CA SER A 131 -5.08 -16.38 4.65
C SER A 131 -6.27 -17.18 4.12
N SER A 132 -7.50 -16.70 4.39
CA SER A 132 -8.74 -17.34 3.92
C SER A 132 -9.80 -16.30 3.62
N ASN A 133 -10.78 -16.67 2.80
CA ASN A 133 -11.94 -15.83 2.54
C ASN A 133 -12.93 -15.83 3.72
N GLU A 134 -12.77 -16.80 4.65
CA GLU A 134 -13.54 -16.90 5.88
C GLU A 134 -12.67 -16.58 7.10
N PRO A 135 -13.01 -15.58 7.93
CA PRO A 135 -12.19 -15.19 9.08
C PRO A 135 -12.03 -16.32 10.10
N GLY A 136 -13.10 -17.06 10.38
CA GLY A 136 -13.06 -18.18 11.32
C GLY A 136 -12.17 -19.32 10.83
N GLN A 137 -12.10 -19.57 9.54
CA GLN A 137 -11.24 -20.60 8.95
C GLN A 137 -9.76 -20.20 9.03
N ALA A 138 -9.44 -18.91 8.79
CA ALA A 138 -8.09 -18.41 8.95
C ALA A 138 -7.56 -18.61 10.38
N VAL A 139 -8.37 -18.26 11.36
CA VAL A 139 -8.03 -18.41 12.78
C VAL A 139 -7.86 -19.89 13.16
N ARG A 140 -8.80 -20.77 12.76
CA ARG A 140 -8.68 -22.21 13.03
C ARG A 140 -7.43 -22.82 12.39
N ALA A 141 -7.09 -22.45 11.16
CA ALA A 141 -5.91 -22.96 10.49
C ALA A 141 -4.61 -22.54 11.19
N ALA A 142 -4.47 -21.26 11.52
CA ALA A 142 -3.28 -20.74 12.18
C ALA A 142 -3.11 -21.36 13.59
N ASN A 143 -4.19 -21.47 14.38
CA ASN A 143 -4.16 -22.09 15.70
C ASN A 143 -3.86 -23.59 15.62
N ALA A 144 -4.53 -24.32 14.72
CA ALA A 144 -4.27 -25.75 14.54
C ALA A 144 -2.81 -26.02 14.14
N TYR A 145 -2.25 -25.17 13.30
CA TYR A 145 -0.82 -25.27 12.95
C TYR A 145 0.07 -25.02 14.17
N ALA A 146 -0.18 -23.94 14.92
CA ALA A 146 0.60 -23.59 16.10
C ALA A 146 0.60 -24.70 17.16
N GLU A 147 -0.57 -25.28 17.44
CA GLU A 147 -0.71 -26.39 18.40
C GLU A 147 -0.03 -27.67 17.91
N LEU A 148 -0.22 -28.05 16.65
CA LEU A 148 0.39 -29.26 16.10
C LEU A 148 1.89 -29.11 15.97
N PHE A 149 2.38 -27.93 15.65
CA PHE A 149 3.80 -27.62 15.62
C PHE A 149 4.41 -27.72 17.02
N ALA A 150 3.81 -27.09 18.04
CA ALA A 150 4.31 -27.16 19.41
C ALA A 150 4.37 -28.61 19.92
N ARG A 151 3.32 -29.40 19.70
CA ARG A 151 3.31 -30.85 20.02
C ARG A 151 4.32 -31.66 19.20
N GLY A 152 4.58 -31.25 17.96
CA GLY A 152 5.61 -31.86 17.12
C GLY A 152 7.01 -31.62 17.67
N VAL A 153 7.29 -30.42 18.16
CA VAL A 153 8.55 -30.06 18.83
C VAL A 153 8.74 -30.88 20.10
N GLU A 154 7.71 -31.01 20.95
CA GLU A 154 7.78 -31.84 22.15
C GLU A 154 8.14 -33.31 21.84
N LYS A 155 7.69 -33.83 20.69
CA LYS A 155 8.02 -35.21 20.26
C LYS A 155 9.44 -35.35 19.71
N LEU A 156 10.12 -34.27 19.35
CA LEU A 156 11.52 -34.35 18.95
C LEU A 156 12.42 -34.70 20.13
N GLY A 157 12.04 -34.30 21.37
CA GLY A 157 12.81 -34.55 22.58
C GLY A 157 14.24 -33.99 22.44
N ASP A 158 15.19 -34.70 23.08
CA ASP A 158 16.60 -34.29 23.10
C ASP A 158 17.38 -34.63 21.80
N ARG A 159 16.68 -34.92 20.70
CA ARG A 159 17.35 -35.21 19.43
C ARG A 159 18.07 -33.98 18.90
N PRO A 160 19.39 -34.06 18.67
CA PRO A 160 20.09 -32.94 18.08
C PRO A 160 19.61 -32.71 16.63
N LEU A 161 19.28 -31.48 16.32
CA LEU A 161 18.88 -31.05 14.98
C LEU A 161 20.14 -30.62 14.17
N ALA A 162 19.93 -30.25 12.93
CA ALA A 162 20.98 -29.65 12.11
C ALA A 162 21.56 -28.43 12.86
N GLY A 163 22.88 -28.46 13.17
CA GLY A 163 23.54 -27.48 14.05
C GLY A 163 23.85 -27.99 15.46
N GLY A 164 23.46 -29.24 15.81
CA GLY A 164 23.87 -29.92 17.04
C GLY A 164 23.13 -29.48 18.33
N VAL A 165 22.22 -28.52 18.24
CA VAL A 165 21.49 -27.99 19.41
C VAL A 165 20.11 -28.63 19.51
N PRO A 166 19.80 -29.31 20.63
CA PRO A 166 18.47 -29.85 20.87
C PRO A 166 17.44 -28.75 21.17
N VAL A 167 16.18 -29.09 21.09
CA VAL A 167 15.07 -28.17 21.41
C VAL A 167 14.63 -28.38 22.84
N ALA A 168 14.68 -27.35 23.67
CA ALA A 168 14.18 -27.40 25.04
C ALA A 168 12.65 -27.42 25.12
N GLY A 169 11.96 -26.92 24.11
CA GLY A 169 10.50 -26.93 24.01
C GLY A 169 9.94 -25.83 23.12
N ALA A 170 8.64 -25.95 22.89
CA ALA A 170 7.88 -24.93 22.17
C ALA A 170 6.58 -24.61 22.93
N SER A 171 6.16 -23.35 22.88
CA SER A 171 4.90 -22.92 23.49
C SER A 171 4.17 -21.94 22.59
N VAL A 172 2.86 -22.10 22.49
CA VAL A 172 2.00 -21.13 21.79
C VAL A 172 1.88 -19.90 22.68
N GLN A 173 2.50 -18.79 22.24
CA GLN A 173 2.51 -17.55 23.01
C GLN A 173 1.34 -16.66 22.65
N GLN A 174 0.94 -16.71 21.39
CA GLN A 174 -0.19 -15.93 20.90
C GLN A 174 -1.05 -16.80 20.01
N SER A 175 -2.28 -17.05 20.47
CA SER A 175 -3.32 -17.65 19.63
C SER A 175 -3.72 -16.69 18.52
N ALA A 176 -4.06 -17.22 17.37
CA ALA A 176 -4.49 -16.41 16.26
C ALA A 176 -5.80 -15.69 16.58
N LEU A 177 -5.79 -14.40 16.33
CA LEU A 177 -6.97 -13.55 16.33
C LEU A 177 -7.37 -13.24 14.88
N PRO A 178 -8.63 -12.92 14.62
CA PRO A 178 -9.04 -12.42 13.33
C PRO A 178 -8.22 -11.18 13.01
N GLY A 179 -7.35 -11.29 12.01
CA GLY A 179 -6.52 -10.18 11.54
C GLY A 179 -7.29 -9.25 10.61
N GLY A 180 -6.60 -8.24 10.12
CA GLY A 180 -7.15 -7.33 9.13
C GLY A 180 -7.53 -8.04 7.83
N TYR A 181 -8.53 -7.52 7.16
CA TYR A 181 -8.91 -7.96 5.82
C TYR A 181 -8.20 -7.13 4.74
N SER A 182 -7.97 -7.76 3.61
CA SER A 182 -7.44 -7.12 2.40
C SER A 182 -8.36 -7.49 1.22
N PRO A 183 -8.59 -6.59 0.25
CA PRO A 183 -8.09 -5.23 0.17
C PRO A 183 -8.82 -4.28 1.15
N ARG A 184 -8.15 -3.17 1.50
CA ARG A 184 -8.77 -2.06 2.26
C ARG A 184 -9.25 -1.01 1.26
N PRO A 185 -10.47 -1.12 0.72
CA PRO A 185 -10.92 -0.30 -0.42
C PRO A 185 -10.87 1.20 -0.13
N LEU A 186 -11.16 1.60 1.11
CA LEU A 186 -11.10 3.01 1.51
C LEU A 186 -9.69 3.60 1.43
N ILE A 187 -8.66 2.85 1.86
CA ILE A 187 -7.28 3.34 1.81
C ILE A 187 -6.84 3.53 0.35
N TYR A 188 -7.14 2.55 -0.50
CA TYR A 188 -6.81 2.66 -1.93
C TYR A 188 -7.60 3.77 -2.62
N ALA A 189 -8.87 3.99 -2.24
CA ALA A 189 -9.67 5.09 -2.78
C ALA A 189 -9.11 6.47 -2.39
N VAL A 190 -8.62 6.63 -1.16
CA VAL A 190 -7.95 7.87 -0.72
C VAL A 190 -6.64 8.11 -1.47
N LEU A 191 -5.83 7.06 -1.67
CA LEU A 191 -4.60 7.16 -2.47
C LEU A 191 -4.91 7.49 -3.93
N ALA A 192 -5.95 6.86 -4.51
CA ALA A 192 -6.40 7.14 -5.87
C ALA A 192 -6.95 8.57 -6.01
N ALA A 193 -7.63 9.09 -4.97
CA ALA A 193 -8.08 10.49 -4.94
C ALA A 193 -6.89 11.47 -4.94
N GLY A 194 -5.83 11.18 -4.17
CA GLY A 194 -4.58 11.96 -4.20
C GLY A 194 -3.92 11.96 -5.58
N ALA A 195 -3.79 10.79 -6.19
CA ALA A 195 -3.28 10.67 -7.55
C ALA A 195 -4.17 11.40 -8.57
N GLY A 196 -5.50 11.32 -8.40
CA GLY A 196 -6.48 12.03 -9.21
C GLY A 196 -6.34 13.55 -9.12
N LEU A 197 -6.02 14.06 -7.94
CA LEU A 197 -5.77 15.50 -7.74
C LEU A 197 -4.52 15.96 -8.52
N LEU A 198 -3.45 15.18 -8.46
CA LEU A 198 -2.22 15.48 -9.20
C LEU A 198 -2.44 15.43 -10.72
N LEU A 199 -3.07 14.36 -11.20
CA LEU A 199 -3.35 14.20 -12.64
C LEU A 199 -4.37 15.20 -13.15
N GLY A 200 -5.43 15.47 -12.39
CA GLY A 200 -6.45 16.46 -12.72
C GLY A 200 -5.87 17.87 -12.74
N GLY A 201 -4.99 18.21 -11.78
CA GLY A 201 -4.26 19.46 -11.73
C GLY A 201 -3.31 19.64 -12.92
N ALA A 202 -2.51 18.62 -13.22
CA ALA A 202 -1.62 18.63 -14.38
C ALA A 202 -2.41 18.78 -15.70
N ALA A 203 -3.51 18.05 -15.87
CA ALA A 203 -4.38 18.17 -17.03
C ALA A 203 -5.01 19.56 -17.15
N ALA A 204 -5.42 20.16 -16.03
CA ALA A 204 -5.96 21.52 -16.02
C ALA A 204 -4.92 22.55 -16.49
N LEU A 205 -3.66 22.43 -16.03
CA LEU A 205 -2.55 23.30 -16.44
C LEU A 205 -2.21 23.13 -17.92
N VAL A 206 -2.12 21.88 -18.41
CA VAL A 206 -1.85 21.61 -19.83
C VAL A 206 -2.96 22.16 -20.73
N LEU A 207 -4.20 22.00 -20.34
CA LEU A 207 -5.35 22.53 -21.09
C LEU A 207 -5.40 24.07 -21.06
N GLU A 208 -4.96 24.70 -19.97
CA GLU A 208 -4.85 26.15 -19.91
C GLU A 208 -3.74 26.67 -20.82
N GLY A 209 -2.57 26.03 -20.81
CA GLY A 209 -1.46 26.37 -21.68
C GLY A 209 -1.74 26.21 -23.17
N ARG A 210 -2.69 25.33 -23.55
CA ARG A 210 -3.14 25.16 -24.95
C ARG A 210 -4.17 26.18 -25.40
N THR A 211 -4.84 26.85 -24.50
CA THR A 211 -5.78 27.94 -24.84
C THR A 211 -5.03 29.24 -24.95
N SER A 212 -4.22 29.39 -26.00
CA SER A 212 -3.52 30.62 -26.37
C SER A 212 -4.52 31.66 -26.90
N GLY A 213 -5.23 32.30 -26.01
CA GLY A 213 -6.12 33.43 -26.32
C GLY A 213 -6.60 34.07 -25.04
N TRP A 214 -6.47 35.37 -24.93
CA TRP A 214 -7.06 36.14 -23.84
C TRP A 214 -8.58 35.95 -23.86
N ARG A 215 -9.13 35.33 -22.81
CA ARG A 215 -10.58 35.06 -22.71
C ARG A 215 -11.32 36.19 -21.99
N ASP A 216 -10.60 36.93 -21.14
CA ASP A 216 -11.16 38.02 -20.35
C ASP A 216 -10.26 39.25 -20.37
N ALA A 217 -10.88 40.43 -20.22
CA ALA A 217 -10.16 41.70 -20.09
C ALA A 217 -9.08 41.65 -18.99
N ARG A 218 -9.33 40.92 -17.95
CA ARG A 218 -8.42 40.74 -16.79
C ARG A 218 -7.18 39.92 -17.15
N ASP A 219 -7.32 38.90 -17.99
CA ASP A 219 -6.20 38.09 -18.49
C ASP A 219 -5.29 38.98 -19.40
N ALA A 220 -5.88 39.85 -20.20
CA ALA A 220 -5.16 40.82 -21.02
C ALA A 220 -4.41 41.86 -20.18
N GLU A 221 -5.04 42.39 -19.11
CA GLU A 221 -4.40 43.33 -18.18
C GLU A 221 -3.19 42.71 -17.47
N LEU A 222 -3.34 41.46 -16.95
CA LEU A 222 -2.27 40.75 -16.27
C LEU A 222 -1.08 40.42 -17.21
N THR A 223 -1.38 40.08 -18.46
CA THR A 223 -0.35 39.70 -19.44
C THR A 223 0.38 40.92 -20.02
N LEU A 224 -0.39 41.98 -20.35
CA LEU A 224 0.15 43.18 -21.01
C LEU A 224 0.62 44.24 -19.99
N LYS A 225 0.24 44.09 -18.70
CA LYS A 225 0.48 45.08 -17.63
C LYS A 225 -0.01 46.50 -17.99
N VAL A 226 -1.06 46.56 -18.80
CA VAL A 226 -1.71 47.82 -19.25
C VAL A 226 -3.22 47.70 -18.96
N PRO A 227 -3.88 48.76 -18.46
CA PRO A 227 -5.31 48.70 -18.19
C PRO A 227 -6.11 48.53 -19.48
N VAL A 228 -7.07 47.61 -19.50
CA VAL A 228 -8.00 47.42 -20.63
C VAL A 228 -9.06 48.49 -20.59
N LEU A 229 -9.07 49.34 -21.60
CA LEU A 229 -9.97 50.48 -21.69
C LEU A 229 -11.40 50.14 -22.16
N GLY A 230 -11.62 48.92 -22.63
CA GLY A 230 -12.94 48.47 -23.06
C GLY A 230 -12.91 47.11 -23.74
N THR A 231 -14.05 46.44 -23.77
CA THR A 231 -14.24 45.19 -24.50
C THR A 231 -15.22 45.40 -25.65
N ILE A 232 -14.89 44.87 -26.83
CA ILE A 232 -15.78 44.91 -27.99
C ILE A 232 -16.70 43.69 -27.87
N PRO A 233 -18.03 43.88 -27.73
CA PRO A 233 -18.94 42.73 -27.63
C PRO A 233 -18.96 41.97 -28.96
N ASP A 234 -19.00 40.66 -28.87
CA ASP A 234 -19.10 39.77 -30.04
C ASP A 234 -20.55 39.75 -30.55
N TYR A 235 -20.79 40.40 -31.67
CA TYR A 235 -22.09 40.46 -32.36
C TYR A 235 -22.39 39.25 -33.25
N SER A 236 -21.55 38.23 -33.29
CA SER A 236 -21.71 37.06 -34.17
C SER A 236 -22.88 36.15 -33.84
N GLY A 237 -23.58 36.37 -32.71
CA GLY A 237 -24.67 35.52 -32.22
C GLY A 237 -26.10 35.91 -32.65
N GLU A 238 -26.35 37.11 -33.18
CA GLU A 238 -27.72 37.63 -33.34
C GLU A 238 -28.39 37.29 -34.66
N ASN A 239 -27.67 36.74 -35.65
CA ASN A 239 -28.21 36.49 -36.99
C ASN A 239 -28.71 35.06 -37.24
N ARG A 240 -28.99 34.22 -36.22
CA ARG A 240 -29.54 32.87 -36.41
C ARG A 240 -30.93 32.63 -35.87
N ARG A 241 -31.75 33.69 -35.63
CA ARG A 241 -33.13 33.54 -35.19
C ARG A 241 -34.11 34.37 -36.00
N SER A 242 -34.02 34.30 -37.33
CA SER A 242 -35.09 34.82 -38.18
C SER A 242 -35.03 34.11 -39.52
N THR A 243 -35.54 32.90 -39.57
CA THR A 243 -36.24 32.28 -40.68
C THR A 243 -37.01 31.08 -40.19
#